data_c2a8f3b8cf5c757c57a3aabe5599828b
#
_entry.id   c2a8f3b8cf5c757c57a3aabe5599828b
#
_cell.length_a   1.000
_cell.length_b   1.000
_cell.length_c   1.000
_cell.angle_alpha   90.00
_cell.angle_beta   90.00
_cell.angle_gamma   90.00
#
_symmetry.space_group_name_H-M   'P 1'
#
loop_
_entity.id
_entity.type
_entity.pdbx_description
1 polymer ?
#
loop_
_entity_poly.entity_id
_entity_poly.type
_entity_poly.pdbx_seq_one_letter_code
_entity_poly.pdbx_strand_id
1 'polypeptide(L)'
;HDPQKNALITLASNYMMTDGAQECAKEIEVVGYNYLERLYDEHHKKYPEWNIYGSETSSTVQSRGIYHFPQNLTLVTFDDGQCSALANCVVPWGAKSSIHTITIDRDTTFSAGQFIWTGWDYIGEPTPYHTKNSYFGQIDTAGFEKDSFYMYKGEWTSYKNDPFVHIFPYWDFNEGQLIDIRVHSNAPKIKLFLNDNLLQEKNINHATDKEPYLQVQIPYQKGELKAIAYDENGKEIAIDSKHSFEDPESVVLEAETEDYDNLFFIHAKTVDKNGFLVENARNYVTINVFGDAELVGMDNGDSTDYE
;
A
#
# COMPACT_ATOMS: atom_id res chain seq x y z
N HIS A 1 -28.85 -13.49 16.48
CA HIS A 1 -27.54 -13.80 17.06
C HIS A 1 -27.01 -12.72 18.01
N ASP A 2 -27.70 -11.57 18.12
CA ASP A 2 -27.44 -10.55 19.13
C ASP A 2 -28.56 -10.60 20.21
N PRO A 3 -28.33 -11.36 21.30
CA PRO A 3 -29.36 -11.50 22.35
C PRO A 3 -29.58 -10.20 23.14
N GLN A 4 -28.64 -9.28 23.11
CA GLN A 4 -28.73 -7.98 23.77
C GLN A 4 -29.44 -6.92 22.90
N LYS A 5 -29.51 -7.16 21.57
CA LYS A 5 -30.07 -6.25 20.56
C LYS A 5 -29.44 -4.84 20.61
N ASN A 6 -28.13 -4.79 20.80
CA ASN A 6 -27.35 -3.56 20.89
C ASN A 6 -26.33 -3.38 19.74
N ALA A 7 -26.27 -4.32 18.79
CA ALA A 7 -25.49 -4.20 17.57
C ALA A 7 -26.36 -3.82 16.38
N LEU A 8 -25.88 -2.94 15.53
CA LEU A 8 -26.52 -2.63 14.26
C LEU A 8 -26.32 -3.77 13.27
N ILE A 9 -27.33 -3.99 12.43
CA ILE A 9 -27.26 -4.97 11.35
C ILE A 9 -26.84 -4.25 10.09
N THR A 10 -25.89 -4.85 9.37
CA THR A 10 -25.43 -4.35 8.07
C THR A 10 -25.41 -5.46 7.03
N LEU A 11 -25.36 -5.07 5.79
CA LEU A 11 -25.03 -5.94 4.66
C LEU A 11 -23.85 -5.36 3.88
N ALA A 12 -23.11 -6.22 3.20
CA ALA A 12 -22.07 -5.87 2.24
C ALA A 12 -22.51 -6.38 0.85
N SER A 13 -22.62 -5.50 -0.13
CA SER A 13 -23.22 -5.90 -1.41
C SER A 13 -22.49 -5.33 -2.63
N ASN A 14 -22.16 -6.23 -3.56
CA ASN A 14 -21.71 -5.89 -4.93
C ASN A 14 -22.89 -5.53 -5.84
N TYR A 15 -24.14 -5.65 -5.38
CA TYR A 15 -25.34 -5.60 -6.22
C TYR A 15 -26.30 -4.47 -5.86
N MET A 16 -25.84 -3.42 -5.16
CA MET A 16 -26.68 -2.29 -4.75
C MET A 16 -27.35 -1.53 -5.92
N MET A 17 -26.91 -1.79 -7.17
CA MET A 17 -27.59 -1.30 -8.37
C MET A 17 -28.90 -2.02 -8.68
N THR A 18 -29.24 -3.14 -8.00
CA THR A 18 -30.44 -3.94 -8.25
C THR A 18 -31.55 -3.62 -7.26
N ASP A 19 -32.81 -3.69 -7.73
CA ASP A 19 -33.97 -3.47 -6.86
C ASP A 19 -33.99 -4.46 -5.69
N GLY A 20 -33.63 -5.73 -5.92
CA GLY A 20 -33.63 -6.76 -4.86
C GLY A 20 -32.67 -6.44 -3.72
N ALA A 21 -31.46 -5.95 -4.02
CA ALA A 21 -30.51 -5.54 -2.99
C ALA A 21 -31.00 -4.29 -2.24
N GLN A 22 -31.61 -3.34 -2.95
CA GLN A 22 -32.17 -2.13 -2.35
C GLN A 22 -33.39 -2.45 -1.47
N GLU A 23 -34.24 -3.42 -1.85
CA GLU A 23 -35.36 -3.87 -1.00
C GLU A 23 -34.83 -4.53 0.30
N CYS A 24 -33.80 -5.37 0.23
CA CYS A 24 -33.14 -5.92 1.42
C CYS A 24 -32.54 -4.82 2.31
N ALA A 25 -31.94 -3.81 1.71
CA ALA A 25 -31.32 -2.71 2.43
C ALA A 25 -32.31 -1.82 3.19
N LYS A 26 -33.58 -1.78 2.78
CA LYS A 26 -34.64 -1.05 3.51
C LYS A 26 -34.95 -1.61 4.89
N GLU A 27 -34.61 -2.88 5.13
CA GLU A 27 -34.83 -3.56 6.40
C GLU A 27 -33.72 -3.35 7.43
N ILE A 28 -32.66 -2.59 7.03
CA ILE A 28 -31.46 -2.35 7.85
C ILE A 28 -31.09 -0.88 7.83
N GLU A 29 -30.29 -0.45 8.81
CA GLU A 29 -29.92 0.96 9.00
C GLU A 29 -28.53 1.31 8.42
N VAL A 30 -27.66 0.31 8.30
CA VAL A 30 -26.27 0.50 7.85
C VAL A 30 -26.03 -0.31 6.58
N VAL A 31 -25.79 0.40 5.48
CA VAL A 31 -25.78 -0.19 4.14
C VAL A 31 -24.38 -0.15 3.55
N GLY A 32 -23.77 -1.34 3.41
CA GLY A 32 -22.42 -1.52 2.89
C GLY A 32 -22.41 -1.74 1.38
N TYR A 33 -21.47 -1.06 0.73
CA TYR A 33 -21.26 -1.11 -0.72
C TYR A 33 -19.89 -1.72 -1.02
N ASN A 34 -19.88 -2.78 -1.83
CA ASN A 34 -18.63 -3.33 -2.34
C ASN A 34 -18.36 -2.75 -3.74
N TYR A 35 -17.30 -1.93 -3.89
CA TYR A 35 -16.85 -1.36 -5.17
C TYR A 35 -17.90 -0.55 -5.94
N LEU A 36 -18.81 0.09 -5.25
CA LEU A 36 -19.95 0.80 -5.83
C LEU A 36 -20.06 2.26 -5.36
N GLU A 37 -18.94 2.91 -5.08
CA GLU A 37 -18.82 4.30 -4.62
C GLU A 37 -19.59 5.27 -5.55
N ARG A 38 -19.66 4.94 -6.82
CA ARG A 38 -20.40 5.72 -7.83
C ARG A 38 -21.91 5.86 -7.56
N LEU A 39 -22.47 5.02 -6.69
CA LEU A 39 -23.89 5.03 -6.33
C LEU A 39 -24.19 5.83 -5.06
N TYR A 40 -23.20 6.28 -4.32
CA TYR A 40 -23.39 6.93 -3.02
C TYR A 40 -24.29 8.15 -3.11
N ASP A 41 -24.01 9.09 -4.00
CA ASP A 41 -24.79 10.31 -4.18
C ASP A 41 -26.25 10.05 -4.63
N GLU A 42 -26.44 9.08 -5.54
CA GLU A 42 -27.77 8.70 -6.03
C GLU A 42 -28.59 8.07 -4.91
N HIS A 43 -27.99 7.11 -4.21
CA HIS A 43 -28.71 6.36 -3.16
C HIS A 43 -28.93 7.22 -1.91
N HIS A 44 -28.02 8.10 -1.55
CA HIS A 44 -28.23 9.02 -0.44
C HIS A 44 -29.41 9.98 -0.71
N LYS A 45 -29.59 10.43 -1.96
CA LYS A 45 -30.76 11.23 -2.35
C LYS A 45 -32.05 10.43 -2.35
N LYS A 46 -31.99 9.15 -2.78
CA LYS A 46 -33.16 8.26 -2.86
C LYS A 46 -33.60 7.70 -1.51
N TYR A 47 -32.62 7.45 -0.64
CA TYR A 47 -32.77 6.84 0.69
C TYR A 47 -31.97 7.63 1.72
N PRO A 48 -32.43 8.82 2.11
CA PRO A 48 -31.67 9.72 3.00
C PRO A 48 -31.50 9.16 4.43
N GLU A 49 -32.27 8.15 4.80
CA GLU A 49 -32.18 7.43 6.08
C GLU A 49 -31.06 6.39 6.13
N TRP A 50 -30.46 6.02 4.98
CA TRP A 50 -29.40 5.03 4.98
C TRP A 50 -28.05 5.60 5.43
N ASN A 51 -27.42 4.92 6.39
CA ASN A 51 -26.03 5.16 6.74
C ASN A 51 -25.14 4.36 5.79
N ILE A 52 -24.62 5.02 4.78
CA ILE A 52 -23.82 4.41 3.70
C ILE A 52 -22.36 4.32 4.11
N TYR A 53 -21.70 3.20 3.80
CA TYR A 53 -20.26 3.03 3.93
C TYR A 53 -19.71 2.09 2.86
N GLY A 54 -18.39 2.17 2.60
CA GLY A 54 -17.68 1.20 1.76
C GLY A 54 -17.35 -0.05 2.55
N SER A 55 -18.10 -1.13 2.35
CA SER A 55 -17.84 -2.40 3.05
C SER A 55 -16.67 -3.18 2.44
N GLU A 56 -16.41 -2.99 1.15
CA GLU A 56 -15.18 -3.37 0.47
C GLU A 56 -14.84 -2.32 -0.57
N THR A 57 -13.63 -1.78 -0.51
CA THR A 57 -13.15 -0.77 -1.46
C THR A 57 -11.76 -1.12 -2.00
N SER A 58 -11.34 -0.46 -3.09
CA SER A 58 -10.05 -0.63 -3.76
C SER A 58 -9.91 -1.98 -4.45
N SER A 59 -9.41 -3.03 -3.79
CA SER A 59 -9.09 -4.34 -4.40
C SER A 59 -7.96 -4.24 -5.43
N THR A 60 -6.91 -3.50 -5.10
CA THR A 60 -5.71 -3.35 -5.92
C THR A 60 -4.70 -4.43 -5.55
N VAL A 61 -4.20 -5.15 -6.54
CA VAL A 61 -3.17 -6.17 -6.34
C VAL A 61 -1.78 -5.56 -6.52
N GLN A 62 -0.84 -5.94 -5.66
CA GLN A 62 0.53 -5.45 -5.68
C GLN A 62 1.48 -6.40 -4.97
N SER A 63 2.68 -6.54 -5.49
CA SER A 63 3.80 -7.24 -4.87
C SER A 63 4.76 -6.23 -4.26
N ARG A 64 5.26 -6.50 -3.05
CA ARG A 64 6.24 -5.62 -2.41
C ARG A 64 7.53 -5.59 -3.21
N GLY A 65 8.05 -4.37 -3.50
CA GLY A 65 9.34 -4.16 -4.15
C GLY A 65 9.42 -4.57 -5.63
N ILE A 66 8.29 -4.84 -6.29
CA ILE A 66 8.23 -5.20 -7.71
C ILE A 66 7.66 -4.02 -8.51
N TYR A 67 8.38 -3.60 -9.54
CA TYR A 67 8.01 -2.42 -10.33
C TYR A 67 8.09 -2.71 -11.82
N HIS A 68 6.96 -2.56 -12.51
CA HIS A 68 6.86 -2.71 -13.97
C HIS A 68 6.47 -1.38 -14.61
N PHE A 69 7.35 -0.86 -15.44
CA PHE A 69 7.18 0.42 -16.10
C PHE A 69 6.64 0.28 -17.53
N PRO A 70 5.99 1.32 -18.08
CA PRO A 70 5.64 2.59 -17.44
C PRO A 70 4.43 2.43 -16.51
N GLN A 71 4.27 3.35 -15.56
CA GLN A 71 3.18 3.33 -14.59
C GLN A 71 1.77 3.38 -15.21
N ASN A 72 1.62 3.94 -16.39
CA ASN A 72 0.35 3.99 -17.10
C ASN A 72 -0.04 2.64 -17.75
N LEU A 73 0.86 1.67 -17.77
CA LEU A 73 0.54 0.30 -18.20
C LEU A 73 -0.17 -0.42 -17.05
N THR A 74 -1.47 -0.63 -17.22
CA THR A 74 -2.33 -1.26 -16.20
C THR A 74 -2.60 -2.71 -16.55
N LEU A 75 -2.07 -3.63 -15.73
CA LEU A 75 -2.27 -5.07 -15.84
C LEU A 75 -2.62 -5.65 -14.47
N VAL A 76 -3.31 -6.79 -14.43
CA VAL A 76 -3.55 -7.52 -13.18
C VAL A 76 -2.27 -8.20 -12.71
N THR A 77 -1.52 -8.78 -13.64
CA THR A 77 -0.26 -9.47 -13.38
C THR A 77 0.65 -9.39 -14.60
N PHE A 78 1.94 -9.61 -14.41
CA PHE A 78 2.97 -9.69 -15.43
C PHE A 78 3.45 -11.14 -15.63
N ASP A 79 4.31 -11.38 -16.61
CA ASP A 79 4.77 -12.73 -16.99
C ASP A 79 5.55 -13.44 -15.87
N ASP A 80 6.11 -12.70 -14.92
CA ASP A 80 6.81 -13.22 -13.75
C ASP A 80 5.86 -13.65 -12.60
N GLY A 81 4.55 -13.58 -12.80
CA GLY A 81 3.54 -13.89 -11.79
C GLY A 81 3.38 -12.82 -10.71
N GLN A 82 4.04 -11.66 -10.86
CA GLN A 82 4.04 -10.56 -9.91
C GLN A 82 3.12 -9.42 -10.35
N CYS A 83 2.75 -8.56 -9.41
CA CYS A 83 1.95 -7.36 -9.63
C CYS A 83 2.79 -6.12 -9.33
N SER A 84 2.75 -5.13 -10.20
CA SER A 84 3.54 -3.91 -10.02
C SER A 84 3.08 -3.10 -8.80
N ALA A 85 4.01 -2.73 -7.95
CA ALA A 85 3.77 -1.90 -6.77
C ALA A 85 3.52 -0.41 -7.09
N LEU A 86 3.56 0.00 -8.36
CA LEU A 86 3.23 1.36 -8.79
C LEU A 86 1.72 1.70 -8.70
N ALA A 87 0.91 0.83 -8.06
CA ALA A 87 -0.54 0.96 -7.93
C ALA A 87 -1.28 0.99 -9.29
N ASN A 88 -0.70 0.35 -10.31
CA ASN A 88 -1.26 0.22 -11.65
C ASN A 88 -1.83 -1.18 -11.96
N CYS A 89 -1.84 -2.08 -10.99
CA CYS A 89 -2.48 -3.38 -11.10
C CYS A 89 -3.87 -3.33 -10.47
N VAL A 90 -4.92 -3.37 -11.31
CA VAL A 90 -6.31 -3.24 -10.88
C VAL A 90 -7.12 -4.40 -11.47
N VAL A 91 -7.88 -5.08 -10.63
CA VAL A 91 -8.79 -6.14 -11.08
C VAL A 91 -10.01 -5.57 -11.81
N PRO A 92 -10.52 -6.27 -12.83
CA PRO A 92 -11.49 -5.68 -13.78
C PRO A 92 -12.94 -5.55 -13.27
N TRP A 93 -13.33 -6.16 -12.15
CA TRP A 93 -14.72 -6.22 -11.68
C TRP A 93 -15.23 -4.99 -10.93
N GLY A 94 -14.70 -3.83 -11.23
CA GLY A 94 -15.17 -2.57 -10.66
C GLY A 94 -14.28 -1.99 -9.57
N ALA A 95 -13.21 -2.70 -9.21
CA ALA A 95 -12.18 -2.16 -8.33
C ALA A 95 -11.59 -0.85 -8.88
N LYS A 96 -11.19 0.02 -7.98
CA LYS A 96 -10.56 1.30 -8.28
C LYS A 96 -9.21 1.38 -7.57
N SER A 97 -8.36 2.28 -8.03
CA SER A 97 -7.10 2.54 -7.34
C SER A 97 -7.34 3.00 -5.90
N SER A 98 -6.41 2.69 -5.01
CA SER A 98 -6.50 3.09 -3.60
C SER A 98 -6.70 4.60 -3.45
N ILE A 99 -5.99 5.43 -4.23
CA ILE A 99 -6.15 6.87 -4.16
C ILE A 99 -7.54 7.35 -4.60
N HIS A 100 -8.16 6.67 -5.57
CA HIS A 100 -9.52 7.00 -5.98
C HIS A 100 -10.51 6.74 -4.83
N THR A 101 -10.43 5.59 -4.17
CA THR A 101 -11.34 5.25 -3.08
C THR A 101 -11.13 6.11 -1.85
N ILE A 102 -9.88 6.42 -1.50
CA ILE A 102 -9.53 7.36 -0.42
C ILE A 102 -10.15 8.73 -0.68
N THR A 103 -9.96 9.27 -1.90
CA THR A 103 -10.44 10.63 -2.21
C THR A 103 -11.96 10.70 -2.31
N ILE A 104 -12.64 9.67 -2.79
CA ILE A 104 -14.11 9.61 -2.80
C ILE A 104 -14.66 9.54 -1.39
N ASP A 105 -14.12 8.69 -0.54
CA ASP A 105 -14.56 8.57 0.86
C ASP A 105 -14.38 9.90 1.61
N ARG A 106 -13.22 10.54 1.48
CA ARG A 106 -12.95 11.87 2.05
C ARG A 106 -13.97 12.91 1.59
N ASP A 107 -14.31 12.93 0.31
CA ASP A 107 -15.17 13.96 -0.29
C ASP A 107 -16.66 13.67 -0.07
N THR A 108 -17.04 12.45 0.32
CA THR A 108 -18.41 12.02 0.58
C THR A 108 -18.76 12.23 2.05
N THR A 109 -19.21 13.44 2.40
CA THR A 109 -19.43 13.88 3.80
C THR A 109 -20.50 13.11 4.57
N PHE A 110 -21.35 12.35 3.88
CA PHE A 110 -22.38 11.49 4.47
C PHE A 110 -21.96 10.01 4.53
N SER A 111 -20.77 9.65 4.04
CA SER A 111 -20.23 8.30 4.22
C SER A 111 -19.79 8.08 5.66
N ALA A 112 -20.07 6.90 6.19
CA ALA A 112 -19.57 6.48 7.50
C ALA A 112 -18.13 5.94 7.45
N GLY A 113 -17.47 6.01 6.30
CA GLY A 113 -16.10 5.55 6.07
C GLY A 113 -16.02 4.33 5.17
N GLN A 114 -14.84 3.68 5.16
CA GLN A 114 -14.60 2.54 4.29
C GLN A 114 -13.76 1.45 4.95
N PHE A 115 -13.96 0.22 4.48
CA PHE A 115 -13.08 -0.92 4.72
C PHE A 115 -12.41 -1.32 3.42
N ILE A 116 -11.09 -1.36 3.43
CA ILE A 116 -10.32 -1.72 2.25
C ILE A 116 -10.25 -3.23 2.06
N TRP A 117 -10.26 -3.70 0.83
CA TRP A 117 -9.90 -5.05 0.49
C TRP A 117 -8.45 -5.08 -0.03
N THR A 118 -7.41 -5.49 0.78
CA THR A 118 -7.56 -5.90 2.19
C THR A 118 -6.36 -5.37 2.99
N GLY A 119 -6.32 -5.57 4.29
CA GLY A 119 -5.21 -5.14 5.15
C GLY A 119 -3.94 -5.94 4.89
N TRP A 120 -4.04 -7.27 4.85
CA TRP A 120 -2.92 -8.20 4.64
C TRP A 120 -3.13 -9.05 3.39
N ASP A 121 -2.01 -9.49 2.79
CA ASP A 121 -2.04 -10.63 1.87
C ASP A 121 -2.50 -11.86 2.63
N TYR A 122 -3.15 -12.79 1.93
CA TYR A 122 -3.72 -13.95 2.58
C TYR A 122 -3.63 -15.20 1.70
N ILE A 123 -3.51 -16.35 2.34
CA ILE A 123 -3.52 -17.67 1.68
C ILE A 123 -4.94 -18.02 1.27
N GLY A 124 -5.10 -18.51 0.06
CA GLY A 124 -6.39 -18.80 -0.55
C GLY A 124 -6.82 -17.68 -1.51
N GLU A 125 -7.78 -17.98 -2.39
CA GLU A 125 -8.26 -17.09 -3.45
C GLU A 125 -7.14 -16.38 -4.23
N PRO A 126 -6.10 -17.15 -4.72
CA PRO A 126 -4.88 -16.53 -5.23
C PRO A 126 -5.17 -15.58 -6.36
N THR A 127 -4.67 -14.35 -6.22
CA THR A 127 -4.72 -13.33 -7.24
C THR A 127 -3.36 -12.65 -7.31
N PRO A 128 -2.59 -12.89 -8.37
CA PRO A 128 -2.87 -13.69 -9.59
C PRO A 128 -3.12 -15.18 -9.34
N TYR A 129 -3.85 -15.84 -10.24
CA TYR A 129 -4.33 -17.23 -10.06
C TYR A 129 -3.22 -18.26 -9.81
N HIS A 130 -2.02 -18.03 -10.29
CA HIS A 130 -0.89 -18.98 -10.21
C HIS A 130 0.01 -18.78 -8.98
N THR A 131 -0.41 -17.97 -8.02
CA THR A 131 0.36 -17.69 -6.80
C THR A 131 -0.18 -18.46 -5.59
N LYS A 132 0.61 -18.58 -4.51
CA LYS A 132 0.17 -19.28 -3.29
C LYS A 132 -0.82 -18.47 -2.45
N ASN A 133 -0.82 -17.14 -2.60
CA ASN A 133 -1.65 -16.19 -1.85
C ASN A 133 -2.15 -15.05 -2.73
N SER A 134 -3.09 -14.28 -2.21
CA SER A 134 -3.61 -13.08 -2.85
C SER A 134 -2.79 -11.85 -2.48
N TYR A 135 -2.50 -11.00 -3.47
CA TYR A 135 -1.70 -9.79 -3.34
C TYR A 135 -2.49 -8.51 -3.03
N PHE A 136 -3.71 -8.63 -2.48
CA PHE A 136 -4.55 -7.47 -2.18
C PHE A 136 -4.13 -6.67 -0.95
N GLY A 137 -3.27 -7.24 -0.10
CA GLY A 137 -2.85 -6.64 1.15
C GLY A 137 -2.07 -5.33 0.98
N GLN A 138 -2.20 -4.47 1.97
CA GLN A 138 -1.31 -3.32 2.18
C GLN A 138 -0.02 -3.76 2.90
N ILE A 139 -0.08 -4.91 3.57
CA ILE A 139 1.02 -5.59 4.24
C ILE A 139 1.10 -6.99 3.64
N ASP A 140 2.30 -7.49 3.38
CA ASP A 140 2.51 -8.83 2.84
C ASP A 140 2.38 -9.94 3.90
N THR A 141 2.51 -11.20 3.50
CA THR A 141 2.40 -12.35 4.43
C THR A 141 3.51 -12.40 5.45
N ALA A 142 4.67 -11.79 5.17
CA ALA A 142 5.79 -11.68 6.10
C ALA A 142 5.67 -10.49 7.08
N GLY A 143 4.60 -9.68 6.97
CA GLY A 143 4.36 -8.55 7.85
C GLY A 143 4.98 -7.24 7.38
N PHE A 144 5.55 -7.18 6.18
CA PHE A 144 6.15 -5.95 5.65
C PHE A 144 5.14 -5.08 4.92
N GLU A 145 5.21 -3.78 5.18
CA GLU A 145 4.40 -2.76 4.53
C GLU A 145 4.75 -2.64 3.04
N LYS A 146 3.72 -2.56 2.20
CA LYS A 146 3.86 -2.29 0.76
C LYS A 146 3.74 -0.79 0.49
N ASP A 147 4.08 -0.35 -0.73
CA ASP A 147 4.01 1.08 -1.08
C ASP A 147 2.60 1.67 -0.93
N SER A 148 1.55 0.89 -1.16
CA SER A 148 0.17 1.32 -0.95
C SER A 148 -0.22 1.52 0.52
N PHE A 149 0.44 0.86 1.47
CA PHE A 149 0.27 1.15 2.90
C PHE A 149 0.56 2.62 3.18
N TYR A 150 1.65 3.16 2.63
CA TYR A 150 2.04 4.55 2.80
C TYR A 150 1.08 5.54 2.12
N MET A 151 0.34 5.08 1.11
CA MET A 151 -0.73 5.86 0.50
C MET A 151 -1.89 6.09 1.48
N TYR A 152 -2.36 5.02 2.15
CA TYR A 152 -3.37 5.11 3.20
C TYR A 152 -2.85 5.85 4.43
N LYS A 153 -1.62 5.56 4.87
CA LYS A 153 -0.97 6.27 5.99
C LYS A 153 -0.94 7.78 5.73
N GLY A 154 -0.67 8.21 4.49
CA GLY A 154 -0.64 9.62 4.09
C GLY A 154 -1.95 10.36 4.32
N GLU A 155 -3.08 9.69 4.06
CA GLU A 155 -4.40 10.31 4.12
C GLU A 155 -5.11 10.08 5.46
N TRP A 156 -4.75 9.03 6.21
CA TRP A 156 -5.44 8.64 7.43
C TRP A 156 -4.70 9.02 8.72
N THR A 157 -3.45 9.50 8.63
CA THR A 157 -2.67 9.93 9.79
C THR A 157 -2.32 11.42 9.73
N SER A 158 -1.91 11.97 10.86
CA SER A 158 -1.48 13.36 10.96
C SER A 158 0.03 13.46 11.10
N TYR A 159 0.69 14.25 10.25
CA TYR A 159 2.11 14.55 10.36
C TYR A 159 2.51 15.18 11.71
N LYS A 160 1.57 15.73 12.46
CA LYS A 160 1.83 16.30 13.79
C LYS A 160 2.13 15.23 14.84
N ASN A 161 1.62 14.01 14.63
CA ASN A 161 1.78 12.91 15.56
C ASN A 161 2.82 11.89 15.06
N ASP A 162 2.79 11.58 13.76
CA ASP A 162 3.62 10.56 13.12
C ASP A 162 4.01 11.05 11.71
N PRO A 163 4.96 12.01 11.60
CA PRO A 163 5.40 12.50 10.30
C PRO A 163 6.19 11.43 9.55
N PHE A 164 5.89 11.26 8.26
CA PHE A 164 6.65 10.38 7.39
C PHE A 164 6.74 10.93 5.97
N VAL A 165 7.68 10.39 5.22
CA VAL A 165 7.78 10.45 3.75
C VAL A 165 8.28 9.10 3.25
N HIS A 166 7.76 8.62 2.14
CA HIS A 166 8.09 7.31 1.56
C HIS A 166 8.28 7.44 0.06
N ILE A 167 9.46 7.02 -0.42
CA ILE A 167 9.84 7.03 -1.84
C ILE A 167 9.71 5.61 -2.39
N PHE A 168 9.15 5.48 -3.58
CA PHE A 168 9.25 4.29 -4.40
C PHE A 168 9.31 4.64 -5.89
N PRO A 169 9.92 3.78 -6.71
CA PRO A 169 10.57 2.51 -6.42
C PRO A 169 11.90 2.67 -5.67
N TYR A 170 12.59 1.55 -5.41
CA TYR A 170 14.03 1.55 -5.09
C TYR A 170 14.81 2.26 -6.21
N TRP A 171 16.09 2.60 -5.95
CA TRP A 171 16.83 3.42 -6.90
C TRP A 171 18.06 2.70 -7.46
N ASP A 172 17.80 1.64 -8.27
CA ASP A 172 18.83 0.94 -9.03
C ASP A 172 18.25 0.32 -10.31
N PHE A 173 18.56 0.91 -11.47
CA PHE A 173 18.04 0.56 -12.78
C PHE A 173 19.11 0.67 -13.85
N ASN A 174 18.76 0.42 -15.12
CA ASN A 174 19.67 0.64 -16.23
C ASN A 174 19.87 2.15 -16.49
N GLU A 175 21.11 2.56 -16.73
CA GLU A 175 21.42 3.96 -17.01
C GLU A 175 20.55 4.53 -18.14
N GLY A 176 19.90 5.65 -17.90
CA GLY A 176 19.01 6.31 -18.84
C GLY A 176 17.60 5.70 -18.97
N GLN A 177 17.29 4.61 -18.29
CA GLN A 177 15.94 4.05 -18.23
C GLN A 177 14.99 5.06 -17.60
N LEU A 178 13.82 5.30 -18.22
CA LEU A 178 12.80 6.18 -17.65
C LEU A 178 12.11 5.50 -16.48
N ILE A 179 12.14 6.14 -15.32
CA ILE A 179 11.61 5.62 -14.06
C ILE A 179 10.50 6.55 -13.58
N ASP A 180 9.33 5.97 -13.33
CA ASP A 180 8.25 6.64 -12.63
C ASP A 180 8.54 6.59 -11.11
N ILE A 181 8.72 7.75 -10.51
CA ILE A 181 8.96 7.91 -9.07
C ILE A 181 7.70 8.47 -8.44
N ARG A 182 7.32 7.91 -7.30
CA ARG A 182 6.23 8.45 -6.48
C ARG A 182 6.71 8.63 -5.04
N VAL A 183 6.20 9.68 -4.40
CA VAL A 183 6.52 9.99 -3.00
C VAL A 183 5.21 10.25 -2.25
N HIS A 184 4.93 9.43 -1.25
CA HIS A 184 3.82 9.60 -0.32
C HIS A 184 4.28 10.24 0.98
N SER A 185 3.42 11.06 1.57
CA SER A 185 3.64 11.67 2.88
C SER A 185 2.31 12.18 3.41
N ASN A 186 2.19 12.33 4.72
CA ASN A 186 1.09 13.07 5.36
C ASN A 186 1.41 14.56 5.57
N ALA A 187 2.58 15.03 5.11
CA ALA A 187 3.01 16.41 5.26
C ALA A 187 2.42 17.34 4.19
N PRO A 188 2.23 18.63 4.48
CA PRO A 188 1.69 19.59 3.52
C PRO A 188 2.67 19.98 2.40
N LYS A 189 3.93 19.56 2.46
CA LYS A 189 4.93 19.88 1.46
C LYS A 189 6.01 18.82 1.37
N ILE A 190 6.39 18.48 0.14
CA ILE A 190 7.46 17.51 -0.19
C ILE A 190 8.45 18.16 -1.16
N LYS A 191 9.74 17.88 -0.97
CA LYS A 191 10.79 18.11 -1.97
C LYS A 191 11.49 16.80 -2.29
N LEU A 192 11.76 16.56 -3.57
CA LEU A 192 12.48 15.40 -4.09
C LEU A 192 13.80 15.86 -4.72
N PHE A 193 14.90 15.19 -4.38
CA PHE A 193 16.25 15.48 -4.85
C PHE A 193 16.87 14.22 -5.47
N LEU A 194 17.72 14.42 -6.45
CA LEU A 194 18.67 13.43 -6.97
C LEU A 194 20.10 13.99 -6.87
N ASN A 195 20.97 13.30 -6.15
CA ASN A 195 22.35 13.74 -5.93
C ASN A 195 22.41 15.21 -5.45
N ASP A 196 21.63 15.54 -4.43
CA ASP A 196 21.44 16.88 -3.83
C ASP A 196 20.84 17.96 -4.78
N ASN A 197 20.55 17.64 -6.03
CA ASN A 197 19.88 18.56 -6.94
C ASN A 197 18.35 18.42 -6.80
N LEU A 198 17.66 19.53 -6.56
CA LEU A 198 16.19 19.55 -6.48
C LEU A 198 15.60 19.15 -7.83
N LEU A 199 14.82 18.06 -7.83
CA LEU A 199 14.06 17.61 -8.99
C LEU A 199 12.69 18.25 -9.04
N GLN A 200 11.97 18.19 -7.93
CA GLN A 200 10.60 18.67 -7.83
C GLN A 200 10.24 19.06 -6.40
N GLU A 201 9.33 20.03 -6.29
CA GLU A 201 8.67 20.44 -5.06
C GLU A 201 7.16 20.39 -5.27
N LYS A 202 6.41 19.90 -4.28
CA LYS A 202 4.94 19.89 -4.30
C LYS A 202 4.38 20.30 -2.94
N ASN A 203 3.45 21.27 -2.95
CA ASN A 203 2.55 21.51 -1.83
C ASN A 203 1.34 20.60 -1.97
N ILE A 204 0.91 19.99 -0.88
CA ILE A 204 -0.19 19.04 -0.85
C ILE A 204 -1.28 19.57 0.09
N ASN A 205 -2.50 19.62 -0.43
CA ASN A 205 -3.69 19.85 0.38
C ASN A 205 -4.47 18.53 0.50
N HIS A 206 -4.21 17.79 1.57
CA HIS A 206 -4.86 16.51 1.85
C HIS A 206 -6.38 16.59 1.93
N ALA A 207 -6.95 17.77 2.18
CA ALA A 207 -8.39 17.96 2.22
C ALA A 207 -9.05 18.05 0.82
N THR A 208 -8.29 18.38 -0.22
CA THR A 208 -8.88 18.69 -1.54
C THR A 208 -8.18 18.07 -2.74
N ASP A 209 -6.88 17.76 -2.62
CA ASP A 209 -6.12 17.24 -3.76
C ASP A 209 -6.62 15.85 -4.17
N LYS A 210 -6.75 15.62 -5.47
CA LYS A 210 -7.09 14.30 -6.02
C LYS A 210 -5.89 13.37 -6.15
N GLU A 211 -4.70 13.95 -6.15
CA GLU A 211 -3.41 13.27 -6.19
C GLU A 211 -2.52 13.85 -5.08
N PRO A 212 -2.77 13.48 -3.79
CA PRO A 212 -2.05 14.04 -2.64
C PRO A 212 -0.67 13.37 -2.48
N TYR A 213 0.09 13.28 -3.56
CA TYR A 213 1.45 12.72 -3.60
C TYR A 213 2.28 13.47 -4.64
N LEU A 214 3.60 13.43 -4.51
CA LEU A 214 4.51 13.89 -5.57
C LEU A 214 4.77 12.75 -6.55
N GLN A 215 4.74 13.06 -7.84
CA GLN A 215 5.09 12.09 -8.90
C GLN A 215 5.93 12.78 -9.97
N VAL A 216 6.96 12.09 -10.45
CA VAL A 216 7.82 12.53 -11.54
C VAL A 216 8.35 11.33 -12.31
N GLN A 217 8.60 11.49 -13.60
CA GLN A 217 9.31 10.52 -14.42
C GLN A 217 10.64 11.13 -14.87
N ILE A 218 11.74 10.44 -14.58
CA ILE A 218 13.09 10.87 -14.98
C ILE A 218 13.91 9.69 -15.50
N PRO A 219 14.94 9.95 -16.34
CA PRO A 219 15.93 8.93 -16.64
C PRO A 219 16.74 8.59 -15.40
N TYR A 220 16.95 7.29 -15.17
CA TYR A 220 17.82 6.82 -14.08
C TYR A 220 19.24 7.34 -14.23
N GLN A 221 19.79 7.78 -13.12
CA GLN A 221 21.20 8.13 -12.91
C GLN A 221 21.62 7.57 -11.56
N LYS A 222 22.80 6.96 -11.49
CA LYS A 222 23.33 6.41 -10.24
C LYS A 222 23.48 7.50 -9.16
N GLY A 223 23.17 7.15 -7.92
CA GLY A 223 23.33 8.02 -6.77
C GLY A 223 22.24 7.88 -5.71
N GLU A 224 21.93 8.97 -5.04
CA GLU A 224 20.92 9.05 -3.98
C GLU A 224 19.68 9.78 -4.48
N LEU A 225 18.52 9.14 -4.36
CA LEU A 225 17.22 9.76 -4.47
C LEU A 225 16.70 10.04 -3.05
N LYS A 226 16.46 11.32 -2.72
CA LYS A 226 16.10 11.76 -1.37
C LYS A 226 14.83 12.60 -1.37
N ALA A 227 13.86 12.25 -0.52
CA ALA A 227 12.68 13.07 -0.28
C ALA A 227 12.68 13.64 1.12
N ILE A 228 12.26 14.89 1.24
CA ILE A 228 12.16 15.61 2.51
C ILE A 228 10.73 16.15 2.62
N ALA A 229 10.08 15.84 3.74
CA ALA A 229 8.78 16.37 4.11
C ALA A 229 8.92 17.58 5.03
N TYR A 230 8.09 18.58 4.81
CA TYR A 230 8.09 19.83 5.55
C TYR A 230 6.73 20.11 6.15
N ASP A 231 6.70 20.70 7.36
CA ASP A 231 5.49 21.25 7.96
C ASP A 231 5.06 22.58 7.30
N GLU A 232 3.97 23.15 7.79
CA GLU A 232 3.42 24.44 7.32
C GLU A 232 4.34 25.64 7.53
N ASN A 233 5.33 25.53 8.43
CA ASN A 233 6.31 26.57 8.72
C ASN A 233 7.62 26.41 7.91
N GLY A 234 7.70 25.34 7.11
CA GLY A 234 8.90 25.01 6.33
C GLY A 234 9.99 24.28 7.13
N LYS A 235 9.65 23.73 8.30
CA LYS A 235 10.56 22.88 9.08
C LYS A 235 10.55 21.46 8.50
N GLU A 236 11.72 20.87 8.34
CA GLU A 236 11.89 19.48 7.99
C GLU A 236 11.35 18.58 9.10
N ILE A 237 10.51 17.59 8.77
CA ILE A 237 9.83 16.71 9.74
C ILE A 237 10.04 15.23 9.45
N ALA A 238 10.38 14.85 8.21
CA ALA A 238 10.74 13.49 7.85
C ALA A 238 11.64 13.48 6.62
N ILE A 239 12.48 12.43 6.51
CA ILE A 239 13.38 12.20 5.37
C ILE A 239 13.30 10.72 5.01
N ASP A 240 13.29 10.41 3.73
CA ASP A 240 13.51 9.08 3.17
C ASP A 240 14.53 9.15 2.04
N SER A 241 15.39 8.14 1.93
CA SER A 241 16.45 8.05 0.90
C SER A 241 16.53 6.66 0.31
N LYS A 242 16.66 6.61 -1.01
CA LYS A 242 16.97 5.41 -1.77
C LYS A 242 18.32 5.58 -2.45
N HIS A 243 19.18 4.58 -2.36
CA HIS A 243 20.50 4.60 -2.95
C HIS A 243 20.59 3.60 -4.09
N SER A 244 21.36 3.95 -5.13
CA SER A 244 21.86 2.94 -6.06
C SER A 244 22.77 1.98 -5.32
N PHE A 245 22.58 0.69 -5.49
CA PHE A 245 23.34 -0.35 -4.81
C PHE A 245 24.17 -1.18 -5.80
N GLU A 246 25.10 -1.93 -5.28
CA GLU A 246 25.95 -2.88 -6.01
C GLU A 246 25.40 -4.31 -5.80
N ASP A 247 26.16 -5.31 -6.30
CA ASP A 247 25.81 -6.72 -6.07
C ASP A 247 25.72 -7.07 -4.57
N PRO A 248 24.86 -8.01 -4.17
CA PRO A 248 24.76 -8.50 -2.81
C PRO A 248 26.10 -9.01 -2.27
N GLU A 249 26.55 -8.51 -1.11
CA GLU A 249 27.82 -8.89 -0.47
C GLU A 249 27.60 -9.66 0.82
N SER A 250 26.61 -9.25 1.65
CA SER A 250 26.37 -9.85 2.95
C SER A 250 24.94 -9.76 3.41
N VAL A 251 24.60 -10.53 4.46
CA VAL A 251 23.30 -10.50 5.13
C VAL A 251 23.48 -9.83 6.49
N VAL A 252 22.61 -8.86 6.80
CA VAL A 252 22.50 -8.21 8.10
C VAL A 252 21.22 -8.73 8.78
N LEU A 253 21.35 -9.13 10.05
CA LEU A 253 20.22 -9.56 10.88
C LEU A 253 19.82 -8.43 11.81
N GLU A 254 18.54 -8.13 11.88
CA GLU A 254 17.96 -7.13 12.77
C GLU A 254 16.79 -7.73 13.52
N ALA A 255 16.88 -7.80 14.84
CA ALA A 255 15.79 -8.30 15.67
C ALA A 255 14.78 -7.19 15.95
N GLU A 256 13.49 -7.52 15.91
CA GLU A 256 12.46 -6.63 16.44
C GLU A 256 12.63 -6.43 17.94
N THR A 257 12.27 -5.25 18.41
CA THR A 257 12.43 -4.86 19.81
C THR A 257 11.22 -5.16 20.69
N GLU A 258 10.13 -5.59 20.08
CA GLU A 258 8.90 -5.95 20.80
C GLU A 258 9.04 -7.32 21.47
N ASP A 259 8.42 -7.48 22.66
CA ASP A 259 8.42 -8.72 23.43
C ASP A 259 7.14 -9.52 23.12
N TYR A 260 7.31 -10.67 22.48
CA TYR A 260 6.23 -11.56 22.07
C TYR A 260 6.23 -12.91 22.84
N ASP A 261 6.47 -12.90 24.15
CA ASP A 261 6.40 -14.11 24.98
C ASP A 261 7.26 -15.28 24.48
N ASN A 262 8.57 -15.06 24.31
CA ASN A 262 9.54 -16.03 23.78
C ASN A 262 9.49 -16.29 22.25
N LEU A 263 8.78 -15.48 21.49
CA LEU A 263 8.83 -15.45 20.04
C LEU A 263 9.64 -14.24 19.59
N PHE A 264 10.63 -14.45 18.73
CA PHE A 264 11.51 -13.39 18.21
C PHE A 264 11.37 -13.31 16.70
N PHE A 265 11.11 -12.11 16.19
CA PHE A 265 11.15 -11.82 14.76
C PHE A 265 12.50 -11.22 14.40
N ILE A 266 13.12 -11.78 13.36
CA ILE A 266 14.44 -11.36 12.90
C ILE A 266 14.37 -11.09 11.40
N HIS A 267 14.63 -9.85 11.02
CA HIS A 267 14.72 -9.44 9.63
C HIS A 267 16.12 -9.77 9.09
N ALA A 268 16.18 -10.56 8.02
CA ALA A 268 17.39 -10.80 7.27
C ALA A 268 17.42 -9.87 6.06
N LYS A 269 18.37 -8.93 6.04
CA LYS A 269 18.51 -7.91 4.99
C LYS A 269 19.78 -8.18 4.19
N THR A 270 19.64 -8.25 2.87
CA THR A 270 20.80 -8.36 1.97
C THR A 270 21.33 -6.96 1.68
N VAL A 271 22.63 -6.76 1.91
CA VAL A 271 23.30 -5.48 1.68
C VAL A 271 24.50 -5.65 0.74
N ASP A 272 24.83 -4.57 0.02
CA ASP A 272 26.02 -4.49 -0.81
C ASP A 272 27.31 -4.21 0.02
N LYS A 273 28.45 -4.13 -0.64
CA LYS A 273 29.75 -3.82 -0.01
C LYS A 273 29.82 -2.47 0.70
N ASN A 274 28.91 -1.54 0.37
CA ASN A 274 28.80 -0.21 0.98
C ASN A 274 27.81 -0.19 2.15
N GLY A 275 27.11 -1.29 2.40
CA GLY A 275 26.07 -1.41 3.41
C GLY A 275 24.69 -0.94 2.97
N PHE A 276 24.49 -0.62 1.70
CA PHE A 276 23.17 -0.27 1.17
C PHE A 276 22.31 -1.52 0.97
N LEU A 277 21.04 -1.41 1.30
CA LEU A 277 20.06 -2.47 1.11
C LEU A 277 19.91 -2.79 -0.39
N VAL A 278 20.07 -4.06 -0.76
CA VAL A 278 19.83 -4.55 -2.12
C VAL A 278 18.37 -4.98 -2.23
N GLU A 279 17.50 -4.00 -2.50
CA GLU A 279 16.04 -4.16 -2.39
C GLU A 279 15.44 -5.16 -3.40
N ASN A 280 16.16 -5.49 -4.47
CA ASN A 280 15.77 -6.47 -5.48
C ASN A 280 16.53 -7.80 -5.37
N ALA A 281 17.23 -8.05 -4.26
CA ALA A 281 17.99 -9.29 -4.05
C ALA A 281 17.08 -10.52 -4.03
N ARG A 282 17.48 -11.58 -4.73
CA ARG A 282 16.80 -12.88 -4.79
C ARG A 282 17.74 -14.02 -4.42
N ASN A 283 18.62 -13.79 -3.47
CA ASN A 283 19.58 -14.75 -3.02
C ASN A 283 18.91 -15.80 -2.16
N TYR A 284 19.26 -17.07 -2.37
CA TYR A 284 18.86 -18.15 -1.49
C TYR A 284 19.53 -17.98 -0.11
N VAL A 285 18.72 -18.02 0.96
CA VAL A 285 19.17 -17.83 2.34
C VAL A 285 18.94 -19.10 3.13
N THR A 286 19.99 -19.59 3.82
CA THR A 286 19.89 -20.70 4.76
C THR A 286 20.02 -20.16 6.19
N ILE A 287 19.05 -20.47 7.04
CA ILE A 287 19.06 -20.05 8.45
C ILE A 287 19.37 -21.26 9.34
N ASN A 288 20.32 -21.10 10.25
CA ASN A 288 20.62 -22.08 11.29
C ASN A 288 20.53 -21.38 12.66
N VAL A 289 19.80 -22.02 13.59
CA VAL A 289 19.66 -21.52 14.96
C VAL A 289 20.47 -22.43 15.88
N PHE A 290 21.20 -21.83 16.83
CA PHE A 290 22.03 -22.53 17.81
C PHE A 290 21.69 -22.04 19.22
N GLY A 291 21.79 -22.95 20.22
CA GLY A 291 21.48 -22.66 21.61
C GLY A 291 20.05 -23.03 21.99
N ASP A 292 19.48 -22.34 22.97
CA ASP A 292 18.15 -22.65 23.55
C ASP A 292 17.00 -22.00 22.74
N ALA A 293 17.05 -22.10 21.41
CA ALA A 293 16.04 -21.59 20.51
C ALA A 293 15.87 -22.51 19.30
N GLU A 294 14.73 -22.44 18.64
CA GLU A 294 14.43 -23.17 17.40
C GLU A 294 13.86 -22.25 16.34
N LEU A 295 14.08 -22.60 15.08
CA LEU A 295 13.47 -21.90 13.95
C LEU A 295 12.01 -22.34 13.81
N VAL A 296 11.08 -21.43 14.02
CA VAL A 296 9.63 -21.69 13.92
C VAL A 296 9.13 -21.57 12.49
N GLY A 297 9.67 -20.63 11.72
CA GLY A 297 9.29 -20.41 10.32
C GLY A 297 10.09 -19.30 9.65
N MET A 298 9.92 -19.21 8.34
CA MET A 298 10.47 -18.14 7.49
C MET A 298 9.41 -17.73 6.47
N ASP A 299 9.37 -16.45 6.14
CA ASP A 299 8.61 -15.93 5.01
C ASP A 299 9.31 -14.67 4.46
N ASN A 300 9.27 -14.47 3.16
CA ASN A 300 9.79 -13.29 2.48
C ASN A 300 8.67 -12.43 1.87
N GLY A 301 7.40 -12.84 2.01
CA GLY A 301 6.24 -12.18 1.45
C GLY A 301 6.04 -12.38 -0.06
N ASP A 302 6.93 -13.11 -0.73
CA ASP A 302 6.79 -13.41 -2.17
C ASP A 302 5.89 -14.63 -2.37
N SER A 303 4.71 -14.43 -2.93
CA SER A 303 3.76 -15.50 -3.15
C SER A 303 4.11 -16.39 -4.35
N THR A 304 5.17 -16.11 -5.07
CA THR A 304 5.75 -17.00 -6.10
C THR A 304 6.87 -17.90 -5.54
N ASP A 305 7.30 -17.65 -4.32
CA ASP A 305 8.26 -18.49 -3.61
C ASP A 305 7.52 -19.60 -2.83
N TYR A 306 7.82 -20.84 -3.16
CA TYR A 306 7.17 -22.04 -2.61
C TYR A 306 8.11 -22.87 -1.73
N GLU A 307 9.33 -22.42 -1.47
CA GLU A 307 10.35 -23.14 -0.69
C GLU A 307 10.42 -22.72 0.78
#